data_163c41adac2991b772fdc0e5bf119da3
#
_entry.id   163c41adac2991b772fdc0e5bf119da3
#
_cell.length_a   1.000
_cell.length_b   1.000
_cell.length_c   1.000
_cell.angle_alpha   90.00
_cell.angle_beta   90.00
_cell.angle_gamma   90.00
#
_symmetry.space_group_name_H-M   'P 1'
#
loop_
_entity.id
_entity.type
_entity.pdbx_description
1 polymer ?
#
loop_
_entity_poly.entity_id
_entity_poly.type
_entity_poly.pdbx_seq_one_letter_code
_entity_poly.pdbx_strand_id
1 'polypeptide(L)'
;MTDLSKYTSFHVGGPARKILQVSTQEEIIAAIEEAGDSPILILGGGTNVLVSDSGFEGTVIRISNNSVQAEVDACSGATLTIGAGEDWDELVATTIDRGFAGLETLSGIPGTVGAAPIQNIGAYGHEVSEFITRVRTYDREKKEIRTFTNSECEFSYRSSHFKSHPGRYVVLEVQFQIRRGEMSDPITYAELSKKLGVDMGDKASVVDVRKAVLELRGAKGMLINSQDKDSWSAGSFFTNPIISQQAADGLPNAAPKWPLTDGRVKISAAWLIENSGIHKGDEVGGARISTKHVLALTNAGTATALDIATLARKARDQVQNTFGITLEAEVNLIGIEI
;
A
#
# COMPACT_ATOMS: atom_id res chain seq x y z
N MET A 1 13.66 -6.74 -24.65
CA MET A 1 12.63 -6.13 -23.76
C MET A 1 12.74 -6.80 -22.41
N THR A 2 12.62 -6.05 -21.33
CA THR A 2 12.72 -6.58 -19.96
C THR A 2 11.31 -6.88 -19.45
N ASP A 3 11.14 -8.07 -18.89
CA ASP A 3 9.87 -8.55 -18.38
C ASP A 3 9.57 -7.90 -17.00
N LEU A 4 8.39 -7.30 -16.87
CA LEU A 4 7.96 -6.61 -15.64
C LEU A 4 7.58 -7.58 -14.51
N SER A 5 7.36 -8.85 -14.80
CA SER A 5 7.14 -9.88 -13.78
C SER A 5 8.28 -9.95 -12.76
N LYS A 6 9.50 -9.56 -13.14
CA LYS A 6 10.68 -9.52 -12.27
C LYS A 6 10.67 -8.34 -11.28
N TYR A 7 9.78 -7.38 -11.50
CA TYR A 7 9.72 -6.13 -10.74
C TYR A 7 8.38 -5.94 -9.99
N THR A 8 7.51 -6.94 -10.00
CA THR A 8 6.24 -6.93 -9.29
C THR A 8 6.18 -8.03 -8.24
N SER A 9 5.51 -7.78 -7.13
CA SER A 9 5.31 -8.78 -6.07
C SER A 9 4.38 -9.93 -6.48
N PHE A 10 3.54 -9.73 -7.49
CA PHE A 10 2.74 -10.79 -8.11
C PHE A 10 3.57 -11.74 -8.98
N HIS A 11 4.79 -11.36 -9.36
CA HIS A 11 5.58 -12.08 -10.36
C HIS A 11 4.85 -12.32 -11.69
N VAL A 12 3.99 -11.36 -12.09
CA VAL A 12 3.32 -11.31 -13.40
C VAL A 12 3.53 -9.94 -14.04
N GLY A 13 3.24 -9.83 -15.34
CA GLY A 13 3.39 -8.63 -16.14
C GLY A 13 4.34 -8.86 -17.31
N GLY A 14 3.93 -8.42 -18.50
CA GLY A 14 4.69 -8.59 -19.74
C GLY A 14 5.85 -7.61 -19.88
N PRO A 15 6.41 -7.50 -21.09
CA PRO A 15 7.61 -6.71 -21.34
C PRO A 15 7.36 -5.20 -21.26
N ALA A 16 8.34 -4.44 -20.78
CA ALA A 16 8.38 -2.99 -20.93
C ALA A 16 9.21 -2.60 -22.17
N ARG A 17 8.78 -1.53 -22.85
CA ARG A 17 9.56 -0.96 -23.97
C ARG A 17 10.92 -0.45 -23.50
N LYS A 18 10.97 0.27 -22.38
CA LYS A 18 12.19 0.79 -21.76
C LYS A 18 12.04 0.73 -20.24
N ILE A 19 13.10 0.34 -19.53
CA ILE A 19 13.18 0.44 -18.07
C ILE A 19 14.42 1.25 -17.74
N LEU A 20 14.24 2.28 -16.91
CA LEU A 20 15.31 3.09 -16.34
C LEU A 20 15.31 2.91 -14.83
N GLN A 21 16.47 2.68 -14.25
CA GLN A 21 16.67 2.77 -12.80
C GLN A 21 17.39 4.08 -12.50
N VAL A 22 16.82 4.88 -11.60
CA VAL A 22 17.28 6.22 -11.26
C VAL A 22 17.47 6.34 -9.75
N SER A 23 18.55 6.97 -9.32
CA SER A 23 18.99 7.00 -7.92
C SER A 23 19.16 8.40 -7.35
N THR A 24 19.05 9.45 -8.18
CA THR A 24 19.07 10.83 -7.73
C THR A 24 17.84 11.59 -8.22
N GLN A 25 17.56 12.73 -7.58
CA GLN A 25 16.45 13.59 -7.98
C GLN A 25 16.63 14.10 -9.42
N GLU A 26 17.86 14.47 -9.78
CA GLU A 26 18.23 14.96 -11.11
C GLU A 26 18.01 13.88 -12.17
N GLU A 27 18.38 12.62 -11.87
CA GLU A 27 18.15 11.48 -12.77
C GLU A 27 16.66 11.18 -12.93
N ILE A 28 15.86 11.28 -11.85
CA ILE A 28 14.40 11.12 -11.89
C ILE A 28 13.79 12.13 -12.85
N ILE A 29 14.12 13.42 -12.67
CA ILE A 29 13.60 14.52 -13.49
C ILE A 29 14.07 14.35 -14.95
N ALA A 30 15.34 14.08 -15.17
CA ALA A 30 15.89 13.88 -16.52
C ALA A 30 15.21 12.70 -17.25
N ALA A 31 14.97 11.59 -16.55
CA ALA A 31 14.27 10.42 -17.12
C ALA A 31 12.82 10.73 -17.50
N ILE A 32 12.13 11.55 -16.69
CA ILE A 32 10.76 12.01 -16.98
C ILE A 32 10.75 12.93 -18.20
N GLU A 33 11.68 13.86 -18.27
CA GLU A 33 11.78 14.81 -19.39
C GLU A 33 12.20 14.12 -20.70
N GLU A 34 13.13 13.16 -20.62
CA GLU A 34 13.53 12.33 -21.78
C GLU A 34 12.36 11.52 -22.36
N ALA A 35 11.46 11.03 -21.51
CA ALA A 35 10.31 10.28 -21.97
C ALA A 35 9.30 11.16 -22.76
N GLY A 36 9.28 12.48 -22.53
CA GLY A 36 8.41 13.43 -23.23
C GLY A 36 6.93 13.05 -23.14
N ASP A 37 6.27 12.94 -24.28
CA ASP A 37 4.84 12.57 -24.38
C ASP A 37 4.60 11.05 -24.32
N SER A 38 5.65 10.23 -24.25
CA SER A 38 5.50 8.78 -24.13
C SER A 38 4.88 8.40 -22.78
N PRO A 39 4.08 7.34 -22.71
CA PRO A 39 3.56 6.85 -21.44
C PRO A 39 4.69 6.56 -20.45
N ILE A 40 4.52 6.96 -19.20
CA ILE A 40 5.45 6.69 -18.12
C ILE A 40 4.76 5.90 -17.02
N LEU A 41 5.42 4.85 -16.53
CA LEU A 41 5.07 4.14 -15.31
C LEU A 41 6.16 4.39 -14.26
N ILE A 42 5.82 5.08 -13.19
CA ILE A 42 6.70 5.22 -12.03
C ILE A 42 6.55 3.97 -11.17
N LEU A 43 7.66 3.30 -10.91
CA LEU A 43 7.69 2.06 -10.15
C LEU A 43 8.63 2.21 -8.94
N GLY A 44 8.09 2.00 -7.75
CA GLY A 44 8.87 1.79 -6.53
C GLY A 44 9.20 0.30 -6.36
N GLY A 45 8.76 -0.29 -5.25
CA GLY A 45 8.93 -1.72 -4.97
C GLY A 45 8.09 -2.67 -5.83
N GLY A 46 7.17 -2.16 -6.67
CA GLY A 46 6.29 -3.00 -7.50
C GLY A 46 5.28 -3.84 -6.70
N THR A 47 4.98 -3.42 -5.50
CA THR A 47 4.21 -4.21 -4.51
C THR A 47 2.72 -3.91 -4.48
N ASN A 48 2.28 -2.93 -5.29
CA ASN A 48 0.86 -2.55 -5.40
C ASN A 48 0.48 -2.26 -6.87
N VAL A 49 0.94 -3.09 -7.79
CA VAL A 49 0.61 -2.98 -9.22
C VAL A 49 0.30 -4.36 -9.80
N LEU A 50 -0.68 -4.41 -10.68
CA LEU A 50 -0.95 -5.54 -11.57
C LEU A 50 -0.74 -5.06 -13.01
N VAL A 51 0.31 -5.53 -13.66
CA VAL A 51 0.66 -5.15 -15.03
C VAL A 51 0.18 -6.24 -15.98
N SER A 52 -0.47 -5.83 -17.07
CA SER A 52 -0.94 -6.71 -18.13
C SER A 52 0.16 -7.63 -18.67
N ASP A 53 -0.21 -8.82 -19.13
CA ASP A 53 0.68 -9.77 -19.80
C ASP A 53 1.20 -9.22 -21.14
N SER A 54 0.50 -8.25 -21.77
CA SER A 54 1.00 -7.51 -22.93
C SER A 54 2.14 -6.52 -22.57
N GLY A 55 2.33 -6.24 -21.29
CA GLY A 55 3.36 -5.33 -20.80
C GLY A 55 2.97 -3.86 -20.81
N PHE A 56 3.97 -2.98 -20.95
CA PHE A 56 3.81 -1.54 -20.93
C PHE A 56 4.54 -0.87 -22.09
N GLU A 57 3.78 -0.27 -23.01
CA GLU A 57 4.28 0.39 -24.23
C GLU A 57 4.82 1.81 -23.94
N GLY A 58 5.65 1.96 -22.92
CA GLY A 58 6.23 3.22 -22.51
C GLY A 58 7.54 3.04 -21.76
N THR A 59 7.92 4.09 -21.00
CA THR A 59 9.09 4.08 -20.15
C THR A 59 8.70 3.78 -18.71
N VAL A 60 9.23 2.71 -18.15
CA VAL A 60 9.15 2.41 -16.72
C VAL A 60 10.35 3.06 -16.03
N ILE A 61 10.08 3.94 -15.07
CA ILE A 61 11.10 4.62 -14.27
C ILE A 61 11.05 4.01 -12.87
N ARG A 62 12.07 3.23 -12.54
CA ARG A 62 12.22 2.62 -11.22
C ARG A 62 13.03 3.56 -10.33
N ILE A 63 12.38 4.09 -9.31
CA ILE A 63 13.00 5.02 -8.37
C ILE A 63 13.72 4.24 -7.28
N SER A 64 15.01 4.55 -7.07
CA SER A 64 15.90 3.94 -6.08
C SER A 64 16.79 4.97 -5.34
N ASN A 65 16.31 6.21 -5.21
CA ASN A 65 16.99 7.22 -4.40
C ASN A 65 16.72 6.97 -2.91
N ASN A 66 17.71 6.47 -2.20
CA ASN A 66 17.64 6.05 -0.81
C ASN A 66 18.34 7.04 0.15
N SER A 67 18.21 8.33 -0.10
CA SER A 67 18.75 9.36 0.78
C SER A 67 17.99 9.44 2.10
N VAL A 68 18.70 9.51 3.22
CA VAL A 68 18.14 9.66 4.56
C VAL A 68 18.83 10.85 5.25
N GLN A 69 18.07 11.90 5.54
CA GLN A 69 18.51 13.04 6.33
C GLN A 69 17.67 13.12 7.59
N ALA A 70 18.29 13.35 8.73
CA ALA A 70 17.63 13.42 10.03
C ALA A 70 18.08 14.66 10.79
N GLU A 71 17.12 15.51 11.16
CA GLU A 71 17.32 16.60 12.10
C GLU A 71 16.69 16.16 13.43
N VAL A 72 17.54 15.92 14.42
CA VAL A 72 17.11 15.40 15.73
C VAL A 72 17.10 16.54 16.74
N ASP A 73 15.96 16.72 17.37
CA ASP A 73 15.77 17.62 18.50
C ASP A 73 15.47 16.82 19.78
N ALA A 74 16.10 17.21 20.88
CA ALA A 74 15.98 16.50 22.13
C ALA A 74 14.55 16.50 22.72
N CYS A 75 13.75 17.52 22.39
CA CYS A 75 12.41 17.72 22.95
C CYS A 75 11.30 17.28 22.00
N SER A 76 11.48 17.48 20.68
CA SER A 76 10.42 17.30 19.67
C SER A 76 10.55 16.00 18.87
N GLY A 77 11.65 15.24 19.03
CA GLY A 77 11.89 14.01 18.29
C GLY A 77 12.80 14.20 17.08
N ALA A 78 12.39 13.73 15.91
CA ALA A 78 13.16 13.88 14.69
C ALA A 78 12.30 14.29 13.49
N THR A 79 12.80 15.22 12.71
CA THR A 79 12.35 15.46 11.35
C THR A 79 13.20 14.64 10.40
N LEU A 80 12.59 13.71 9.68
CA LEU A 80 13.27 12.85 8.72
C LEU A 80 12.89 13.28 7.30
N THR A 81 13.88 13.53 6.44
CA THR A 81 13.68 13.76 5.02
C THR A 81 14.24 12.56 4.27
N ILE A 82 13.38 11.79 3.62
CA ILE A 82 13.67 10.48 3.08
C ILE A 82 13.42 10.46 1.58
N GLY A 83 14.38 9.95 0.82
CA GLY A 83 14.25 9.75 -0.62
C GLY A 83 13.14 8.75 -0.98
N ALA A 84 12.47 8.99 -2.10
CA ALA A 84 11.31 8.20 -2.51
C ALA A 84 11.60 6.72 -2.76
N GLY A 85 12.85 6.35 -3.04
CA GLY A 85 13.28 4.99 -3.31
C GLY A 85 13.67 4.17 -2.07
N GLU A 86 13.72 4.78 -0.88
CA GLU A 86 14.05 4.08 0.37
C GLU A 86 13.02 2.98 0.66
N ASP A 87 13.48 1.84 1.18
CA ASP A 87 12.58 0.77 1.59
C ASP A 87 11.79 1.20 2.83
N TRP A 88 10.48 0.99 2.78
CA TRP A 88 9.58 1.41 3.84
C TRP A 88 9.85 0.67 5.15
N ASP A 89 9.98 -0.66 5.11
CA ASP A 89 10.12 -1.43 6.35
C ASP A 89 11.52 -1.28 6.97
N GLU A 90 12.56 -1.05 6.16
CA GLU A 90 13.90 -0.70 6.64
C GLU A 90 13.91 0.67 7.32
N LEU A 91 13.17 1.67 6.79
CA LEU A 91 12.98 2.93 7.47
C LEU A 91 12.31 2.74 8.84
N VAL A 92 11.20 1.99 8.90
CA VAL A 92 10.51 1.71 10.17
C VAL A 92 11.44 1.02 11.17
N ALA A 93 12.19 0.01 10.76
CA ALA A 93 13.15 -0.68 11.62
C ALA A 93 14.21 0.28 12.16
N THR A 94 14.82 1.08 11.28
CA THR A 94 15.86 2.05 11.63
C THR A 94 15.35 3.11 12.62
N THR A 95 14.11 3.58 12.48
CA THR A 95 13.54 4.55 13.43
C THR A 95 13.40 3.96 14.82
N ILE A 96 12.92 2.73 14.94
CA ILE A 96 12.78 2.01 16.22
C ILE A 96 14.15 1.80 16.86
N ASP A 97 15.14 1.32 16.11
CA ASP A 97 16.50 1.07 16.58
C ASP A 97 17.20 2.33 17.10
N ARG A 98 16.80 3.50 16.57
CA ARG A 98 17.30 4.81 17.00
C ARG A 98 16.51 5.43 18.16
N GLY A 99 15.53 4.70 18.73
CA GLY A 99 14.72 5.16 19.88
C GLY A 99 13.61 6.15 19.51
N PHE A 100 13.07 6.04 18.30
CA PHE A 100 11.90 6.79 17.88
C PHE A 100 10.65 5.90 17.82
N ALA A 101 9.50 6.53 17.97
CA ALA A 101 8.19 5.89 17.97
C ALA A 101 7.22 6.61 17.02
N GLY A 102 6.23 5.86 16.53
CA GLY A 102 5.14 6.30 15.67
C GLY A 102 4.90 5.37 14.48
N LEU A 103 5.97 4.89 13.82
CA LEU A 103 5.85 4.09 12.61
C LEU A 103 5.70 2.58 12.85
N GLU A 104 5.83 2.09 14.08
CA GLU A 104 5.91 0.66 14.44
C GLU A 104 4.71 -0.16 13.99
N THR A 105 3.49 0.42 13.98
CA THR A 105 2.27 -0.26 13.51
C THR A 105 2.26 -0.47 11.99
N LEU A 106 3.05 0.31 11.26
CA LEU A 106 3.17 0.25 9.80
C LEU A 106 4.32 -0.67 9.36
N SER A 107 4.89 -1.46 10.28
CA SER A 107 5.95 -2.44 10.02
C SER A 107 5.52 -3.49 9.00
N GLY A 108 6.46 -3.93 8.17
CA GLY A 108 6.26 -4.99 7.20
C GLY A 108 5.34 -4.63 6.03
N ILE A 109 4.91 -3.36 5.87
CA ILE A 109 4.24 -2.92 4.64
C ILE A 109 5.32 -2.88 3.55
N PRO A 110 5.18 -3.65 2.47
CA PRO A 110 6.19 -3.68 1.44
C PRO A 110 6.10 -2.47 0.51
N GLY A 111 7.22 -2.05 -0.03
CA GLY A 111 7.30 -0.95 -1.00
C GLY A 111 8.28 0.12 -0.59
N THR A 112 8.16 1.29 -1.20
CA THR A 112 9.10 2.40 -0.99
C THR A 112 8.42 3.61 -0.34
N VAL A 113 9.22 4.44 0.31
CA VAL A 113 8.78 5.66 0.99
C VAL A 113 8.00 6.59 0.07
N GLY A 114 8.42 6.74 -1.19
CA GLY A 114 7.70 7.59 -2.15
C GLY A 114 6.33 7.06 -2.57
N ALA A 115 6.09 5.75 -2.43
CA ALA A 115 4.78 5.17 -2.70
C ALA A 115 3.81 5.33 -1.51
N ALA A 116 4.34 5.50 -0.29
CA ALA A 116 3.54 5.56 0.94
C ALA A 116 2.47 6.67 0.94
N PRO A 117 2.76 7.94 0.57
CA PRO A 117 1.77 9.01 0.54
C PRO A 117 0.74 8.87 -0.59
N ILE A 118 1.04 8.12 -1.68
CA ILE A 118 0.14 8.04 -2.84
C ILE A 118 -1.24 7.53 -2.44
N GLN A 119 -1.29 6.44 -1.68
CA GLN A 119 -2.54 5.86 -1.21
C GLN A 119 -2.71 5.94 0.30
N ASN A 120 -1.94 6.81 0.98
CA ASN A 120 -2.00 6.93 2.42
C ASN A 120 -1.94 5.55 3.10
N ILE A 121 -0.79 4.87 2.98
CA ILE A 121 -0.66 3.52 3.54
C ILE A 121 -1.03 3.51 5.01
N GLY A 122 -1.68 2.43 5.46
CA GLY A 122 -2.09 2.32 6.85
C GLY A 122 -2.33 0.87 7.26
N ALA A 123 -2.06 0.59 8.52
CA ALA A 123 -2.28 -0.71 9.14
C ALA A 123 -2.45 -0.54 10.67
N TYR A 124 -3.17 -1.49 11.28
CA TYR A 124 -3.33 -1.62 12.73
C TYR A 124 -3.76 -0.33 13.45
N GLY A 125 -4.62 0.47 12.81
CA GLY A 125 -5.24 1.66 13.39
C GLY A 125 -4.54 2.97 13.08
N HIS A 126 -3.38 2.96 12.40
CA HIS A 126 -2.64 4.15 12.01
C HIS A 126 -2.46 4.27 10.49
N GLU A 127 -2.31 5.49 10.01
CA GLU A 127 -2.03 5.84 8.63
C GLU A 127 -0.76 6.69 8.55
N VAL A 128 -0.03 6.58 7.43
CA VAL A 128 1.24 7.31 7.26
C VAL A 128 1.06 8.83 7.28
N SER A 129 -0.12 9.33 6.92
CA SER A 129 -0.48 10.75 6.99
C SER A 129 -0.34 11.37 8.37
N GLU A 130 -0.44 10.57 9.44
CA GLU A 130 -0.26 11.03 10.82
C GLU A 130 1.17 11.54 11.09
N PHE A 131 2.13 11.07 10.32
CA PHE A 131 3.56 11.34 10.50
C PHE A 131 4.16 12.21 9.39
N ILE A 132 3.52 12.29 8.22
CA ILE A 132 4.00 13.10 7.08
C ILE A 132 3.78 14.58 7.37
N THR A 133 4.84 15.40 7.24
CA THR A 133 4.76 16.86 7.30
C THR A 133 4.75 17.48 5.92
N ARG A 134 5.53 16.92 4.99
CA ARG A 134 5.66 17.43 3.62
C ARG A 134 5.92 16.29 2.65
N VAL A 135 5.46 16.48 1.40
CA VAL A 135 5.80 15.62 0.27
C VAL A 135 6.34 16.49 -0.85
N ARG A 136 7.59 16.25 -1.25
CA ARG A 136 8.25 16.95 -2.35
C ARG A 136 8.08 16.13 -3.62
N THR A 137 7.59 16.77 -4.68
CA THR A 137 7.23 16.13 -5.94
C THR A 137 7.79 16.89 -7.15
N TYR A 138 7.90 16.21 -8.28
CA TYR A 138 8.00 16.84 -9.59
C TYR A 138 6.61 16.87 -10.24
N ASP A 139 6.10 18.08 -10.53
CA ASP A 139 4.85 18.30 -11.29
C ASP A 139 5.16 18.19 -12.79
N ARG A 140 4.75 17.11 -13.41
CA ARG A 140 5.01 16.82 -14.83
C ARG A 140 4.29 17.79 -15.79
N GLU A 141 3.14 18.35 -15.40
CA GLU A 141 2.39 19.29 -16.21
C GLU A 141 3.09 20.66 -16.22
N LYS A 142 3.55 21.12 -15.07
CA LYS A 142 4.22 22.42 -14.93
C LYS A 142 5.72 22.35 -15.12
N LYS A 143 6.32 21.16 -15.12
CA LYS A 143 7.76 20.91 -15.20
C LYS A 143 8.54 21.63 -14.09
N GLU A 144 8.00 21.58 -12.89
CA GLU A 144 8.58 22.23 -11.70
C GLU A 144 8.53 21.31 -10.48
N ILE A 145 9.41 21.58 -9.52
CA ILE A 145 9.34 20.94 -8.21
C ILE A 145 8.27 21.65 -7.38
N ARG A 146 7.36 20.86 -6.81
CA ARG A 146 6.35 21.34 -5.88
C ARG A 146 6.42 20.55 -4.57
N THR A 147 6.41 21.28 -3.46
CA THR A 147 6.31 20.68 -2.11
C THR A 147 4.89 20.90 -1.57
N PHE A 148 4.27 19.82 -1.15
CA PHE A 148 2.95 19.82 -0.52
C PHE A 148 3.11 19.72 0.99
N THR A 149 2.39 20.53 1.74
CA THR A 149 2.17 20.34 3.18
C THR A 149 1.23 19.15 3.42
N ASN A 150 1.17 18.66 4.66
CA ASN A 150 0.24 17.56 5.00
C ASN A 150 -1.21 17.88 4.58
N SER A 151 -1.71 19.09 4.88
CA SER A 151 -3.06 19.51 4.51
C SER A 151 -3.30 19.57 3.01
N GLU A 152 -2.31 19.99 2.20
CA GLU A 152 -2.42 20.01 0.74
C GLU A 152 -2.37 18.62 0.10
N CYS A 153 -1.88 17.62 0.85
CA CYS A 153 -1.92 16.22 0.40
C CYS A 153 -3.32 15.61 0.43
N GLU A 154 -4.31 16.25 1.06
CA GLU A 154 -5.72 15.83 1.10
C GLU A 154 -5.89 14.34 1.44
N PHE A 155 -5.13 13.89 2.43
CA PHE A 155 -5.13 12.47 2.82
C PHE A 155 -6.50 12.02 3.34
N SER A 156 -6.91 10.85 2.89
CA SER A 156 -8.07 10.14 3.39
C SER A 156 -7.85 8.62 3.28
N TYR A 157 -8.83 7.82 3.69
CA TYR A 157 -8.70 6.36 3.64
C TYR A 157 -8.31 5.87 2.24
N ARG A 158 -7.11 5.33 2.10
CA ARG A 158 -6.52 4.83 0.85
C ARG A 158 -6.54 5.85 -0.29
N SER A 159 -6.46 7.14 0.02
CA SER A 159 -6.51 8.22 -0.96
C SER A 159 -5.63 9.39 -0.57
N SER A 160 -5.26 10.19 -1.58
CA SER A 160 -4.50 11.43 -1.45
C SER A 160 -4.72 12.32 -2.67
N HIS A 161 -4.25 13.57 -2.59
CA HIS A 161 -4.16 14.46 -3.75
C HIS A 161 -3.41 13.82 -4.93
N PHE A 162 -2.35 13.05 -4.65
CA PHE A 162 -1.54 12.41 -5.69
C PHE A 162 -2.31 11.29 -6.40
N LYS A 163 -3.10 10.50 -5.66
CA LYS A 163 -3.94 9.44 -6.23
C LYS A 163 -5.08 10.01 -7.06
N SER A 164 -5.62 11.17 -6.68
CA SER A 164 -6.67 11.87 -7.41
C SER A 164 -6.18 12.55 -8.70
N HIS A 165 -4.85 12.68 -8.86
CA HIS A 165 -4.21 13.24 -10.06
C HIS A 165 -3.19 12.25 -10.64
N PRO A 166 -3.65 11.10 -11.16
CA PRO A 166 -2.77 10.00 -11.57
C PRO A 166 -1.80 10.45 -12.67
N GLY A 167 -0.52 10.10 -12.48
CA GLY A 167 0.53 10.37 -13.45
C GLY A 167 1.05 11.82 -13.48
N ARG A 168 0.45 12.76 -12.74
CA ARG A 168 0.91 14.15 -12.70
C ARG A 168 2.12 14.35 -11.79
N TYR A 169 2.03 13.90 -10.56
CA TYR A 169 3.06 14.14 -9.55
C TYR A 169 3.95 12.91 -9.36
N VAL A 170 5.27 13.12 -9.42
CA VAL A 170 6.26 12.09 -9.09
C VAL A 170 6.91 12.46 -7.77
N VAL A 171 6.74 11.62 -6.75
CA VAL A 171 7.31 11.85 -5.42
C VAL A 171 8.83 11.70 -5.49
N LEU A 172 9.54 12.70 -4.98
CA LEU A 172 11.01 12.76 -4.89
C LEU A 172 11.50 12.47 -3.49
N GLU A 173 10.84 13.07 -2.49
CA GLU A 173 11.17 12.96 -1.07
C GLU A 173 9.89 13.04 -0.22
N VAL A 174 9.94 12.42 0.96
CA VAL A 174 8.88 12.54 1.98
C VAL A 174 9.51 12.97 3.29
N GLN A 175 8.91 13.97 3.94
CA GLN A 175 9.34 14.45 5.24
C GLN A 175 8.38 13.96 6.33
N PHE A 176 8.95 13.37 7.37
CA PHE A 176 8.22 12.84 8.51
C PHE A 176 8.60 13.59 9.78
N GLN A 177 7.63 13.75 10.68
CA GLN A 177 7.88 14.12 12.07
C GLN A 177 7.56 12.91 12.94
N ILE A 178 8.56 12.40 13.65
CA ILE A 178 8.43 11.26 14.56
C ILE A 178 8.88 11.66 15.96
N ARG A 179 8.25 11.06 16.97
CA ARG A 179 8.56 11.39 18.37
C ARG A 179 9.68 10.50 18.91
N ARG A 180 10.42 11.01 19.88
CA ARG A 180 11.37 10.21 20.66
C ARG A 180 10.60 9.40 21.71
N GLY A 181 10.96 8.12 21.87
CA GLY A 181 10.36 7.26 22.88
C GLY A 181 10.40 5.78 22.54
N GLU A 182 10.19 4.98 23.57
CA GLU A 182 10.20 3.50 23.48
C GLU A 182 8.79 2.89 23.53
N MET A 183 7.76 3.74 23.75
CA MET A 183 6.37 3.30 23.86
C MET A 183 5.56 3.78 22.66
N SER A 184 4.69 2.91 22.17
CA SER A 184 3.77 3.17 21.06
C SER A 184 2.75 4.27 21.39
N ASP A 185 2.00 4.70 20.40
CA ASP A 185 0.73 5.34 20.64
C ASP A 185 -0.29 4.34 21.21
N PRO A 186 -1.44 4.77 21.75
CA PRO A 186 -2.45 3.87 22.26
C PRO A 186 -2.88 2.84 21.21
N ILE A 187 -2.89 1.56 21.60
CA ILE A 187 -3.28 0.46 20.71
C ILE A 187 -4.80 0.49 20.50
N THR A 188 -5.24 0.81 19.30
CA THR A 188 -6.66 0.95 18.94
C THR A 188 -7.18 -0.19 18.06
N TYR A 189 -6.33 -1.16 17.72
CA TYR A 189 -6.68 -2.28 16.85
C TYR A 189 -6.78 -3.59 17.64
N ALA A 190 -7.99 -4.17 17.72
CA ALA A 190 -8.29 -5.29 18.60
C ALA A 190 -7.42 -6.54 18.40
N GLU A 191 -7.07 -6.87 17.13
CA GLU A 191 -6.20 -8.02 16.85
C GLU A 191 -4.78 -7.80 17.38
N LEU A 192 -4.27 -6.55 17.27
CA LEU A 192 -2.95 -6.18 17.80
C LEU A 192 -2.94 -6.15 19.31
N SER A 193 -3.97 -5.56 19.96
CA SER A 193 -4.17 -5.55 21.41
C SER A 193 -4.16 -6.98 21.97
N LYS A 194 -4.94 -7.88 21.37
CA LYS A 194 -4.98 -9.29 21.75
C LYS A 194 -3.60 -9.98 21.57
N LYS A 195 -2.90 -9.67 20.48
CA LYS A 195 -1.57 -10.26 20.20
C LYS A 195 -0.52 -9.82 21.21
N LEU A 196 -0.58 -8.56 21.64
CA LEU A 196 0.32 -7.97 22.64
C LEU A 196 -0.04 -8.36 24.08
N GLY A 197 -1.27 -8.80 24.32
CA GLY A 197 -1.77 -9.10 25.67
C GLY A 197 -2.04 -7.82 26.50
N VAL A 198 -2.41 -6.72 25.85
CA VAL A 198 -2.73 -5.44 26.50
C VAL A 198 -4.19 -5.06 26.23
N ASP A 199 -4.76 -4.18 27.02
CA ASP A 199 -6.10 -3.66 26.78
C ASP A 199 -6.13 -2.61 25.66
N MET A 200 -7.31 -2.43 25.03
CA MET A 200 -7.51 -1.37 24.04
C MET A 200 -7.30 0.00 24.70
N GLY A 201 -6.46 0.83 24.08
CA GLY A 201 -6.07 2.13 24.59
C GLY A 201 -4.76 2.14 25.39
N ASP A 202 -4.24 0.98 25.76
CA ASP A 202 -2.93 0.88 26.38
C ASP A 202 -1.80 1.12 25.38
N LYS A 203 -0.61 1.41 25.89
CA LYS A 203 0.63 1.53 25.14
C LYS A 203 1.50 0.30 25.36
N ALA A 204 2.26 -0.07 24.33
CA ALA A 204 3.23 -1.15 24.41
C ALA A 204 4.61 -0.67 23.92
N SER A 205 5.66 -1.45 24.19
CA SER A 205 7.00 -1.21 23.63
C SER A 205 6.93 -1.20 22.11
N VAL A 206 7.54 -0.19 21.45
CA VAL A 206 7.60 -0.12 19.98
C VAL A 206 8.25 -1.37 19.36
N VAL A 207 9.20 -1.99 20.06
CA VAL A 207 9.86 -3.24 19.64
C VAL A 207 8.85 -4.40 19.66
N ASP A 208 8.05 -4.50 20.73
CA ASP A 208 7.04 -5.56 20.85
C ASP A 208 5.90 -5.34 19.84
N VAL A 209 5.49 -4.08 19.61
CA VAL A 209 4.51 -3.74 18.59
C VAL A 209 5.00 -4.17 17.20
N ARG A 210 6.24 -3.79 16.80
CA ARG A 210 6.82 -4.22 15.53
C ARG A 210 6.84 -5.74 15.41
N LYS A 211 7.29 -6.45 16.44
CA LYS A 211 7.33 -7.91 16.45
C LYS A 211 5.94 -8.51 16.25
N ALA A 212 4.96 -8.05 17.02
CA ALA A 212 3.58 -8.52 16.92
C ALA A 212 2.96 -8.26 15.55
N VAL A 213 3.21 -7.07 14.98
CA VAL A 213 2.73 -6.69 13.64
C VAL A 213 3.35 -7.60 12.56
N LEU A 214 4.66 -7.83 12.60
CA LEU A 214 5.33 -8.72 11.64
C LEU A 214 4.81 -10.17 11.74
N GLU A 215 4.58 -10.69 12.95
CA GLU A 215 3.98 -12.01 13.14
C GLU A 215 2.55 -12.08 12.58
N LEU A 216 1.69 -11.08 12.84
CA LEU A 216 0.33 -11.01 12.32
C LEU A 216 0.31 -10.91 10.78
N ARG A 217 1.19 -10.09 10.20
CA ARG A 217 1.31 -9.97 8.75
C ARG A 217 1.85 -11.24 8.10
N GLY A 218 2.85 -11.87 8.72
CA GLY A 218 3.39 -13.16 8.27
C GLY A 218 2.33 -14.27 8.25
N ALA A 219 1.51 -14.35 9.31
CA ALA A 219 0.40 -15.30 9.40
C ALA A 219 -0.67 -15.09 8.29
N LYS A 220 -0.79 -13.86 7.76
CA LYS A 220 -1.68 -13.50 6.65
C LYS A 220 -1.03 -13.60 5.27
N GLY A 221 0.25 -14.00 5.15
CA GLY A 221 0.99 -14.02 3.88
C GLY A 221 1.29 -12.61 3.31
N MET A 222 1.29 -11.57 4.16
CA MET A 222 1.46 -10.17 3.76
C MET A 222 2.91 -9.65 3.90
N LEU A 223 3.85 -10.51 4.29
CA LEU A 223 5.28 -10.24 4.20
C LEU A 223 5.83 -10.92 2.95
N ILE A 224 6.61 -10.18 2.16
CA ILE A 224 7.19 -10.72 0.93
C ILE A 224 8.19 -11.82 1.30
N ASN A 225 7.94 -13.01 0.78
CA ASN A 225 8.82 -14.17 0.93
C ASN A 225 8.84 -14.97 -0.39
N SER A 226 9.98 -15.02 -1.04
CA SER A 226 10.14 -15.72 -2.33
C SER A 226 9.84 -17.22 -2.27
N GLN A 227 9.90 -17.83 -1.08
CA GLN A 227 9.61 -19.25 -0.88
C GLN A 227 8.13 -19.52 -0.57
N ASP A 228 7.34 -18.48 -0.28
CA ASP A 228 5.93 -18.58 0.07
C ASP A 228 5.06 -17.92 -1.00
N LYS A 229 4.43 -18.72 -1.86
CA LYS A 229 3.58 -18.22 -2.93
C LYS A 229 2.32 -17.50 -2.44
N ASP A 230 1.89 -17.69 -1.20
CA ASP A 230 0.82 -16.89 -0.61
C ASP A 230 1.24 -15.42 -0.42
N SER A 231 2.55 -15.11 -0.45
CA SER A 231 3.08 -13.75 -0.45
C SER A 231 3.27 -13.15 -1.86
N TRP A 232 3.06 -13.92 -2.93
CA TRP A 232 3.14 -13.44 -4.31
C TRP A 232 1.86 -12.67 -4.68
N SER A 233 1.65 -11.57 -4.02
CA SER A 233 0.45 -10.73 -4.07
C SER A 233 0.79 -9.26 -3.89
N ALA A 234 -0.21 -8.39 -3.97
CA ALA A 234 -0.09 -6.98 -3.59
C ALA A 234 -0.71 -6.71 -2.19
N GLY A 235 -0.74 -7.69 -1.31
CA GLY A 235 -1.51 -7.61 -0.07
C GLY A 235 -3.02 -7.66 -0.34
N SER A 236 -3.81 -6.81 0.32
CA SER A 236 -5.25 -6.73 0.04
C SER A 236 -5.50 -6.20 -1.36
N PHE A 237 -6.23 -6.96 -2.18
CA PHE A 237 -6.53 -6.55 -3.55
C PHE A 237 -7.64 -5.49 -3.61
N PHE A 238 -8.58 -5.52 -2.68
CA PHE A 238 -9.71 -4.60 -2.61
C PHE A 238 -9.65 -3.73 -1.34
N THR A 239 -10.12 -2.48 -1.46
CA THR A 239 -10.36 -1.61 -0.31
C THR A 239 -11.62 -2.02 0.44
N ASN A 240 -11.72 -1.66 1.71
CA ASN A 240 -12.97 -1.75 2.45
C ASN A 240 -13.95 -0.72 1.88
N PRO A 241 -15.13 -1.14 1.37
CA PRO A 241 -16.10 -0.21 0.79
C PRO A 241 -16.68 0.73 1.85
N ILE A 242 -16.89 1.98 1.47
CA ILE A 242 -17.57 2.99 2.28
C ILE A 242 -18.95 3.23 1.66
N ILE A 243 -20.01 2.90 2.40
CA ILE A 243 -21.39 2.92 1.92
C ILE A 243 -22.27 3.81 2.81
N SER A 244 -23.48 4.13 2.37
CA SER A 244 -24.44 4.87 3.19
C SER A 244 -24.87 4.06 4.42
N GLN A 245 -25.30 4.76 5.48
CA GLN A 245 -25.86 4.12 6.68
C GLN A 245 -27.02 3.19 6.32
N GLN A 246 -27.93 3.61 5.45
CA GLN A 246 -29.08 2.82 5.01
C GLN A 246 -28.65 1.49 4.37
N ALA A 247 -27.63 1.50 3.51
CA ALA A 247 -27.09 0.28 2.90
C ALA A 247 -26.43 -0.63 3.94
N ALA A 248 -25.72 -0.05 4.92
CA ALA A 248 -25.07 -0.78 6.00
C ALA A 248 -26.08 -1.44 6.95
N ASP A 249 -27.23 -0.80 7.19
CA ASP A 249 -28.32 -1.35 8.02
C ASP A 249 -28.96 -2.61 7.39
N GLY A 250 -28.93 -2.69 6.05
CA GLY A 250 -29.40 -3.87 5.30
C GLY A 250 -28.44 -5.08 5.38
N LEU A 251 -27.21 -4.91 5.85
CA LEU A 251 -26.26 -6.01 5.98
C LEU A 251 -26.46 -6.78 7.29
N PRO A 252 -26.16 -8.10 7.31
CA PRO A 252 -26.19 -8.92 8.52
C PRO A 252 -25.42 -8.25 9.70
N ASN A 253 -25.91 -8.46 10.92
CA ASN A 253 -25.26 -7.91 12.13
C ASN A 253 -23.83 -8.45 12.34
N ALA A 254 -23.50 -9.61 11.79
CA ALA A 254 -22.17 -10.20 11.84
C ALA A 254 -21.16 -9.49 10.94
N ALA A 255 -21.59 -8.65 9.99
CA ALA A 255 -20.69 -7.88 9.15
C ALA A 255 -19.94 -6.83 9.98
N PRO A 256 -18.60 -6.82 10.02
CA PRO A 256 -17.86 -5.77 10.70
C PRO A 256 -18.10 -4.42 10.03
N LYS A 257 -18.53 -3.45 10.83
CA LYS A 257 -18.96 -2.12 10.40
C LYS A 257 -18.21 -1.07 11.23
N TRP A 258 -17.69 -0.03 10.57
CA TRP A 258 -17.03 1.09 11.23
C TRP A 258 -17.68 2.41 10.78
N PRO A 259 -18.53 3.03 11.65
CA PRO A 259 -19.13 4.33 11.36
C PRO A 259 -18.05 5.40 11.13
N LEU A 260 -18.27 6.26 10.15
CA LEU A 260 -17.41 7.41 9.86
C LEU A 260 -18.08 8.71 10.35
N THR A 261 -17.26 9.74 10.53
CA THR A 261 -17.71 11.05 11.03
C THR A 261 -18.67 11.78 10.10
N ASP A 262 -18.68 11.41 8.81
CA ASP A 262 -19.58 11.97 7.78
C ASP A 262 -20.91 11.21 7.64
N GLY A 263 -21.18 10.26 8.52
CA GLY A 263 -22.42 9.48 8.54
C GLY A 263 -22.44 8.28 7.59
N ARG A 264 -21.33 8.02 6.88
CA ARG A 264 -21.15 6.77 6.10
C ARG A 264 -20.56 5.67 6.98
N VAL A 265 -20.53 4.45 6.45
CA VAL A 265 -20.03 3.27 7.17
C VAL A 265 -19.03 2.53 6.29
N LYS A 266 -17.85 2.28 6.84
CA LYS A 266 -16.86 1.41 6.23
C LYS A 266 -17.17 -0.05 6.59
N ILE A 267 -17.17 -0.94 5.61
CA ILE A 267 -17.51 -2.36 5.74
C ILE A 267 -16.28 -3.22 5.46
N SER A 268 -16.16 -4.35 6.16
CA SER A 268 -15.08 -5.31 5.91
C SER A 268 -15.24 -5.98 4.53
N ALA A 269 -14.35 -5.65 3.58
CA ALA A 269 -14.28 -6.33 2.28
C ALA A 269 -13.97 -7.83 2.45
N ALA A 270 -13.12 -8.20 3.42
CA ALA A 270 -12.80 -9.58 3.72
C ALA A 270 -14.06 -10.36 4.10
N TRP A 271 -14.89 -9.81 4.99
CA TRP A 271 -16.15 -10.43 5.41
C TRP A 271 -17.12 -10.56 4.23
N LEU A 272 -17.26 -9.52 3.42
CA LEU A 272 -18.11 -9.55 2.23
C LEU A 272 -17.70 -10.66 1.27
N ILE A 273 -16.40 -10.80 0.97
CA ILE A 273 -15.89 -11.85 0.08
C ILE A 273 -16.15 -13.23 0.69
N GLU A 274 -15.78 -13.47 1.95
CA GLU A 274 -16.00 -14.76 2.63
C GLU A 274 -17.47 -15.18 2.70
N ASN A 275 -18.40 -14.22 2.77
CA ASN A 275 -19.84 -14.48 2.83
C ASN A 275 -20.56 -14.37 1.48
N SER A 276 -19.83 -14.14 0.38
CA SER A 276 -20.37 -14.17 -0.99
C SER A 276 -20.16 -15.51 -1.71
N GLY A 277 -19.61 -16.52 -1.04
CA GLY A 277 -19.32 -17.83 -1.63
C GLY A 277 -17.91 -17.92 -2.25
N ILE A 278 -17.03 -16.97 -1.98
CA ILE A 278 -15.60 -17.03 -2.31
C ILE A 278 -14.83 -17.50 -1.08
N HIS A 279 -13.94 -18.46 -1.25
CA HIS A 279 -13.20 -19.08 -0.15
C HIS A 279 -11.68 -18.99 -0.37
N LYS A 280 -10.95 -19.06 0.74
CA LYS A 280 -9.49 -19.23 0.70
C LYS A 280 -9.14 -20.48 -0.08
N GLY A 281 -8.19 -20.37 -0.99
CA GLY A 281 -7.79 -21.45 -1.88
C GLY A 281 -8.56 -21.56 -3.19
N ASP A 282 -9.63 -20.77 -3.41
CA ASP A 282 -10.33 -20.73 -4.70
C ASP A 282 -9.38 -20.29 -5.82
N GLU A 283 -9.45 -20.96 -6.97
CA GLU A 283 -8.52 -20.77 -8.08
C GLU A 283 -9.22 -20.35 -9.39
N VAL A 284 -8.49 -19.61 -10.22
CA VAL A 284 -8.81 -19.33 -11.61
C VAL A 284 -7.48 -19.35 -12.39
N GLY A 285 -7.30 -20.31 -13.31
CA GLY A 285 -6.04 -20.52 -13.98
C GLY A 285 -4.91 -20.76 -12.96
N GLY A 286 -3.85 -19.97 -13.05
CA GLY A 286 -2.74 -20.00 -12.08
C GLY A 286 -2.89 -19.05 -10.89
N ALA A 287 -3.98 -18.25 -10.82
CA ALA A 287 -4.27 -17.35 -9.71
C ALA A 287 -5.10 -18.04 -8.62
N ARG A 288 -4.88 -17.64 -7.37
CA ARG A 288 -5.55 -18.23 -6.21
C ARG A 288 -5.90 -17.15 -5.17
N ILE A 289 -7.07 -17.27 -4.54
CA ILE A 289 -7.32 -16.58 -3.26
C ILE A 289 -6.34 -17.18 -2.24
N SER A 290 -5.54 -16.36 -1.58
CA SER A 290 -4.55 -16.83 -0.59
C SER A 290 -5.17 -17.83 0.40
N THR A 291 -4.44 -18.86 0.74
CA THR A 291 -4.87 -19.82 1.78
C THR A 291 -4.86 -19.20 3.18
N LYS A 292 -4.20 -18.04 3.32
CA LYS A 292 -4.04 -17.33 4.59
C LYS A 292 -5.01 -16.16 4.75
N HIS A 293 -5.28 -15.41 3.68
CA HIS A 293 -6.11 -14.21 3.75
C HIS A 293 -6.95 -13.99 2.49
N VAL A 294 -8.27 -13.92 2.66
CA VAL A 294 -9.23 -13.87 1.54
C VAL A 294 -9.11 -12.61 0.67
N LEU A 295 -8.60 -11.49 1.20
CA LEU A 295 -8.35 -10.27 0.41
C LEU A 295 -7.10 -10.35 -0.46
N ALA A 296 -6.19 -11.30 -0.22
CA ALA A 296 -4.99 -11.45 -1.02
C ALA A 296 -5.25 -12.40 -2.19
N LEU A 297 -5.16 -11.85 -3.40
CA LEU A 297 -5.10 -12.64 -4.63
C LEU A 297 -3.63 -12.94 -4.90
N THR A 298 -3.28 -14.19 -5.20
CA THR A 298 -1.88 -14.62 -5.29
C THR A 298 -1.61 -15.31 -6.63
N ASN A 299 -0.37 -15.24 -7.06
CA ASN A 299 0.16 -16.11 -8.11
C ASN A 299 0.58 -17.44 -7.46
N ALA A 300 -0.14 -18.52 -7.75
CA ALA A 300 0.17 -19.86 -7.25
C ALA A 300 1.44 -20.48 -7.91
N GLY A 301 2.12 -19.70 -8.77
CA GLY A 301 3.38 -20.05 -9.43
C GLY A 301 3.34 -20.11 -10.96
N THR A 302 2.15 -20.06 -11.54
CA THR A 302 1.92 -20.12 -13.00
C THR A 302 0.87 -19.12 -13.48
N ALA A 303 0.47 -18.17 -12.63
CA ALA A 303 -0.55 -17.19 -13.00
C ALA A 303 -0.07 -16.23 -14.07
N THR A 304 -1.00 -15.85 -14.92
CA THR A 304 -0.93 -14.66 -15.77
C THR A 304 -1.60 -13.48 -15.05
N ALA A 305 -1.34 -12.25 -15.52
CA ALA A 305 -2.08 -11.10 -15.02
C ALA A 305 -3.58 -11.21 -15.32
N LEU A 306 -3.94 -11.82 -16.44
CA LEU A 306 -5.32 -12.10 -16.82
C LEU A 306 -6.00 -13.07 -15.83
N ASP A 307 -5.32 -14.09 -15.33
CA ASP A 307 -5.85 -15.00 -14.32
C ASP A 307 -6.19 -14.26 -13.03
N ILE A 308 -5.26 -13.40 -12.54
CA ILE A 308 -5.48 -12.59 -11.35
C ILE A 308 -6.65 -11.62 -11.54
N ALA A 309 -6.72 -10.91 -12.68
CA ALA A 309 -7.82 -10.01 -12.98
C ALA A 309 -9.17 -10.75 -13.10
N THR A 310 -9.16 -11.97 -13.65
CA THR A 310 -10.37 -12.81 -13.77
C THR A 310 -10.85 -13.26 -12.40
N LEU A 311 -9.93 -13.66 -11.51
CA LEU A 311 -10.25 -14.01 -10.13
C LEU A 311 -10.77 -12.80 -9.35
N ALA A 312 -10.19 -11.61 -9.59
CA ALA A 312 -10.66 -10.36 -8.99
C ALA A 312 -12.09 -10.01 -9.43
N ARG A 313 -12.38 -10.11 -10.76
CA ARG A 313 -13.75 -9.92 -11.28
C ARG A 313 -14.72 -10.90 -10.64
N LYS A 314 -14.37 -12.19 -10.56
CA LYS A 314 -15.20 -13.20 -9.90
C LYS A 314 -15.54 -12.81 -8.46
N ALA A 315 -14.54 -12.39 -7.67
CA ALA A 315 -14.76 -11.98 -6.28
C ALA A 315 -15.64 -10.73 -6.17
N ARG A 316 -15.37 -9.69 -6.99
CA ARG A 316 -16.18 -8.46 -7.05
C ARG A 316 -17.62 -8.74 -7.43
N ASP A 317 -17.85 -9.51 -8.48
CA ASP A 317 -19.18 -9.79 -9.03
C ASP A 317 -20.00 -10.66 -8.05
N GLN A 318 -19.38 -11.60 -7.34
CA GLN A 318 -20.05 -12.37 -6.28
C GLN A 318 -20.49 -11.47 -5.12
N VAL A 319 -19.64 -10.54 -4.67
CA VAL A 319 -20.01 -9.56 -3.62
C VAL A 319 -21.14 -8.66 -4.12
N GLN A 320 -21.06 -8.16 -5.36
CA GLN A 320 -22.12 -7.35 -5.97
C GLN A 320 -23.47 -8.11 -6.05
N ASN A 321 -23.43 -9.36 -6.49
CA ASN A 321 -24.64 -10.18 -6.61
C ASN A 321 -25.27 -10.53 -5.25
N THR A 322 -24.44 -10.73 -4.21
CA THR A 322 -24.92 -11.15 -2.89
C THR A 322 -25.38 -9.98 -2.02
N PHE A 323 -24.64 -8.84 -2.07
CA PHE A 323 -24.84 -7.73 -1.16
C PHE A 323 -25.19 -6.40 -1.84
N GLY A 324 -25.17 -6.33 -3.19
CA GLY A 324 -25.37 -5.08 -3.92
C GLY A 324 -24.21 -4.08 -3.77
N ILE A 325 -23.03 -4.52 -3.30
CA ILE A 325 -21.87 -3.68 -3.04
C ILE A 325 -20.78 -3.99 -4.06
N THR A 326 -20.30 -2.97 -4.77
CA THR A 326 -19.15 -3.09 -5.69
C THR A 326 -17.86 -2.89 -4.92
N LEU A 327 -16.93 -3.84 -5.01
CA LEU A 327 -15.59 -3.70 -4.47
C LEU A 327 -14.70 -2.92 -5.44
N GLU A 328 -13.87 -2.03 -4.90
CA GLU A 328 -12.89 -1.26 -5.65
C GLU A 328 -11.48 -1.82 -5.43
N ALA A 329 -10.69 -1.93 -6.51
CA ALA A 329 -9.31 -2.37 -6.41
C ALA A 329 -8.46 -1.36 -5.64
N GLU A 330 -7.68 -1.83 -4.67
CA GLU A 330 -6.61 -1.06 -4.04
C GLU A 330 -5.34 -1.08 -4.93
N VAL A 331 -5.17 -2.13 -5.69
CA VAL A 331 -4.05 -2.37 -6.61
C VAL A 331 -4.18 -1.48 -7.84
N ASN A 332 -3.06 -0.89 -8.27
CA ASN A 332 -3.01 -0.13 -9.51
C ASN A 332 -3.01 -1.09 -10.71
N LEU A 333 -3.99 -0.94 -11.60
CA LEU A 333 -4.17 -1.77 -12.79
C LEU A 333 -3.50 -1.09 -13.98
N ILE A 334 -2.53 -1.74 -14.60
CA ILE A 334 -1.74 -1.19 -15.71
C ILE A 334 -2.00 -2.00 -16.98
N GLY A 335 -2.73 -1.43 -17.93
CA GLY A 335 -3.10 -2.08 -19.19
C GLY A 335 -4.03 -3.29 -19.01
N ILE A 336 -4.71 -3.39 -17.88
CA ILE A 336 -5.67 -4.44 -17.55
C ILE A 336 -6.80 -3.86 -16.69
N GLU A 337 -7.99 -4.45 -16.75
CA GLU A 337 -9.19 -4.01 -16.01
C GLU A 337 -9.79 -5.20 -15.26
N ILE A 338 -10.58 -4.89 -14.22
CA ILE A 338 -11.37 -5.90 -13.46
C ILE A 338 -12.85 -5.56 -13.48
#